data_bade4c9c9b9782b36c223d345a74c576
#
_entry.id   bade4c9c9b9782b36c223d345a74c576
#
_cell.length_a   1.000
_cell.length_b   1.000
_cell.length_c   1.000
_cell.angle_alpha   90.00
_cell.angle_beta   90.00
_cell.angle_gamma   90.00
#
_symmetry.space_group_name_H-M   'P 1'
#
loop_
_entity.id
_entity.type
_entity.pdbx_description
1 polymer ?
#
loop_
_entity_poly.entity_id
_entity_poly.type
_entity_poly.pdbx_seq_one_letter_code
_entity_poly.pdbx_strand_id
1 'polypeptide(L)'
;MSGETLQVYFLGTAGALPTPLRNPPCIMVRRGSDTLLFDCGEGTQQQMMRSRTGFLVDAIFITHWHADHFLGIAGLVQTLSFMGRKDPLPVYGPAWVHEAVSAIRGLSRFSVKFSLSSVQLGHGSGIRFNGYSVRAFATDHGMESLGYVIAEDSRPGRFDRERAIGLGVPPGPLFGRIQRGETVCIERDGVSTHVTPKDVMGPPRPGRTIVYTGDTRPVPHRIAEFAN
;
A
#
# COMPACT_ATOMS: atom_id res chain seq x y z
N MET A 1 -17.74 1.96 -10.27
CA MET A 1 -16.50 1.15 -10.27
C MET A 1 -16.39 0.49 -8.90
N SER A 2 -16.27 -0.84 -8.84
CA SER A 2 -15.91 -1.54 -7.59
C SER A 2 -14.51 -1.07 -7.18
N GLY A 3 -14.30 -0.78 -5.90
CA GLY A 3 -12.95 -0.44 -5.41
C GLY A 3 -12.02 -1.64 -5.58
N GLU A 4 -10.72 -1.37 -5.71
CA GLU A 4 -9.70 -2.41 -5.73
C GLU A 4 -9.78 -3.30 -4.47
N THR A 5 -9.47 -4.57 -4.62
CA THR A 5 -9.36 -5.48 -3.48
C THR A 5 -8.19 -5.05 -2.60
N LEU A 6 -8.42 -5.00 -1.29
CA LEU A 6 -7.39 -4.72 -0.29
C LEU A 6 -7.33 -5.89 0.68
N GLN A 7 -6.17 -6.52 0.77
CA GLN A 7 -5.92 -7.69 1.62
C GLN A 7 -4.70 -7.44 2.49
N VAL A 8 -4.75 -7.90 3.72
CA VAL A 8 -3.64 -7.83 4.68
C VAL A 8 -3.30 -9.25 5.12
N TYR A 9 -2.03 -9.61 4.97
CA TYR A 9 -1.51 -10.91 5.41
C TYR A 9 -0.49 -10.69 6.51
N PHE A 10 -0.69 -11.36 7.64
CA PHE A 10 0.25 -11.39 8.75
C PHE A 10 1.22 -12.54 8.54
N LEU A 11 2.37 -12.26 7.93
CA LEU A 11 3.41 -13.25 7.63
C LEU A 11 4.31 -13.52 8.84
N GLY A 12 4.46 -12.54 9.73
CA GLY A 12 5.22 -12.67 10.96
C GLY A 12 4.74 -11.69 12.02
N THR A 13 4.66 -12.16 13.27
CA THR A 13 4.14 -11.39 14.42
C THR A 13 4.86 -11.76 15.72
N ALA A 14 6.02 -12.42 15.66
CA ALA A 14 6.87 -12.63 16.83
C ALA A 14 7.60 -11.31 17.16
N GLY A 15 8.14 -11.21 18.36
CA GLY A 15 9.10 -10.17 18.71
C GLY A 15 10.50 -10.52 18.20
N ALA A 16 11.54 -10.12 18.94
CA ALA A 16 12.94 -10.27 18.52
C ALA A 16 13.37 -11.73 18.20
N LEU A 17 12.73 -12.72 18.79
CA LEU A 17 13.08 -14.12 18.58
C LEU A 17 11.98 -14.87 17.81
N PRO A 18 12.33 -15.61 16.74
CA PRO A 18 11.39 -16.49 16.09
C PRO A 18 10.97 -17.63 17.03
N THR A 19 9.76 -18.11 16.83
CA THR A 19 9.26 -19.31 17.51
C THR A 19 8.87 -20.37 16.47
N PRO A 20 8.64 -21.64 16.87
CA PRO A 20 8.17 -22.67 15.95
C PRO A 20 6.85 -22.31 15.25
N LEU A 21 6.04 -21.43 15.85
CA LEU A 21 4.72 -21.05 15.35
C LEU A 21 4.64 -19.64 14.75
N ARG A 22 5.59 -18.77 15.08
CA ARG A 22 5.57 -17.36 14.65
C ARG A 22 6.95 -16.90 14.20
N ASN A 23 7.00 -16.30 13.03
CA ASN A 23 8.19 -15.63 12.51
C ASN A 23 8.25 -14.17 12.96
N PRO A 24 9.45 -13.54 12.92
CA PRO A 24 9.65 -12.12 13.11
C PRO A 24 8.76 -11.26 12.20
N PRO A 25 8.61 -9.95 12.50
CA PRO A 25 7.60 -9.10 11.89
C PRO A 25 7.68 -9.04 10.36
N CYS A 26 6.54 -9.26 9.73
CA CYS A 26 6.31 -8.97 8.32
C CYS A 26 4.81 -8.90 8.04
N ILE A 27 4.36 -7.76 7.56
CA ILE A 27 2.97 -7.56 7.11
C ILE A 27 2.98 -7.34 5.61
N MET A 28 2.22 -8.14 4.87
CA MET A 28 2.00 -7.95 3.44
C MET A 28 0.66 -7.27 3.22
N VAL A 29 0.66 -6.17 2.49
CA VAL A 29 -0.55 -5.49 2.02
C VAL A 29 -0.63 -5.64 0.51
N ARG A 30 -1.73 -6.22 0.03
CA ARG A 30 -2.02 -6.33 -1.40
C ARG A 30 -3.21 -5.45 -1.74
N ARG A 31 -3.02 -4.57 -2.73
CA ARG A 31 -4.06 -3.71 -3.27
C ARG A 31 -4.11 -3.82 -4.79
N GLY A 32 -5.17 -4.42 -5.30
CA GLY A 32 -5.24 -4.76 -6.71
C GLY A 32 -4.06 -5.63 -7.13
N SER A 33 -3.21 -5.14 -8.03
CA SER A 33 -1.97 -5.79 -8.46
C SER A 33 -0.78 -5.53 -7.55
N ASP A 34 -0.81 -4.45 -6.79
CA ASP A 34 0.34 -4.01 -5.99
C ASP A 34 0.48 -4.83 -4.71
N THR A 35 1.69 -5.26 -4.41
CA THR A 35 2.03 -6.03 -3.21
C THR A 35 3.17 -5.35 -2.46
N LEU A 36 2.89 -4.86 -1.27
CA LEU A 36 3.84 -4.16 -0.41
C LEU A 36 4.15 -5.00 0.83
N LEU A 37 5.43 -5.04 1.23
CA LEU A 37 5.83 -5.59 2.53
C LEU A 37 6.14 -4.45 3.50
N PHE A 38 5.66 -4.58 4.72
CA PHE A 38 6.01 -3.75 5.85
C PHE A 38 6.75 -4.61 6.86
N ASP A 39 8.04 -4.28 7.03
CA ASP A 39 9.07 -5.13 7.57
C ASP A 39 9.28 -6.45 6.79
N CYS A 40 10.42 -7.05 6.98
CA CYS A 40 10.78 -8.30 6.32
C CYS A 40 11.72 -9.09 7.25
N GLY A 41 11.16 -9.62 8.32
CA GLY A 41 11.89 -10.42 9.30
C GLY A 41 12.34 -11.76 8.73
N GLU A 42 13.19 -12.44 9.49
CA GLU A 42 13.70 -13.75 9.11
C GLU A 42 12.57 -14.75 8.83
N GLY A 43 12.72 -15.54 7.78
CA GLY A 43 11.73 -16.54 7.37
C GLY A 43 10.50 -15.99 6.65
N THR A 44 10.45 -14.71 6.31
CA THR A 44 9.35 -14.10 5.54
C THR A 44 9.02 -14.90 4.28
N GLN A 45 10.03 -15.32 3.51
CA GLN A 45 9.81 -16.13 2.30
C GLN A 45 9.15 -17.49 2.58
N GLN A 46 9.43 -18.12 3.73
CA GLN A 46 8.79 -19.36 4.14
C GLN A 46 7.31 -19.13 4.45
N GLN A 47 7.00 -18.02 5.13
CA GLN A 47 5.62 -17.66 5.42
C GLN A 47 4.84 -17.29 4.16
N MET A 48 5.45 -16.64 3.18
CA MET A 48 4.84 -16.42 1.87
C MET A 48 4.46 -17.74 1.19
N MET A 49 5.32 -18.75 1.26
CA MET A 49 5.02 -20.09 0.75
C MET A 49 3.87 -20.76 1.51
N ARG A 50 3.91 -20.73 2.85
CA ARG A 50 2.87 -21.32 3.71
C ARG A 50 1.51 -20.66 3.49
N SER A 51 1.48 -19.35 3.37
CA SER A 51 0.27 -18.55 3.16
C SER A 51 -0.19 -18.54 1.70
N ARG A 52 0.55 -19.17 0.79
CA ARG A 52 0.28 -19.22 -0.66
C ARG A 52 0.09 -17.84 -1.29
N THR A 53 0.77 -16.83 -0.76
CA THR A 53 0.68 -15.46 -1.30
C THR A 53 1.46 -15.29 -2.60
N GLY A 54 2.32 -16.25 -2.95
CA GLY A 54 3.28 -16.07 -4.05
C GLY A 54 4.40 -15.11 -3.66
N PHE A 55 5.27 -14.80 -4.62
CA PHE A 55 6.46 -13.97 -4.42
C PHE A 55 6.43 -12.63 -5.18
N LEU A 56 5.24 -12.15 -5.55
CA LEU A 56 5.11 -10.80 -6.08
C LEU A 56 5.28 -9.82 -4.93
N VAL A 57 6.28 -8.94 -5.05
CA VAL A 57 6.56 -7.86 -4.10
C VAL A 57 7.01 -6.65 -4.91
N ASP A 58 6.29 -5.53 -4.80
CA ASP A 58 6.58 -4.32 -5.56
C ASP A 58 7.42 -3.33 -4.77
N ALA A 59 7.33 -3.37 -3.43
CA ALA A 59 8.14 -2.54 -2.54
C ALA A 59 8.24 -3.16 -1.14
N ILE A 60 9.32 -2.80 -0.43
CA ILE A 60 9.53 -3.15 0.98
C ILE A 60 9.68 -1.85 1.76
N PHE A 61 8.96 -1.72 2.87
CA PHE A 61 8.99 -0.59 3.79
C PHE A 61 9.48 -1.08 5.14
N ILE A 62 10.64 -0.61 5.59
CA ILE A 62 11.26 -1.01 6.86
C ILE A 62 10.97 0.05 7.90
N THR A 63 10.46 -0.37 9.05
CA THR A 63 10.16 0.55 10.17
C THR A 63 11.42 1.01 10.87
N HIS A 64 12.34 0.08 11.14
CA HIS A 64 13.62 0.34 11.78
C HIS A 64 14.60 -0.82 11.55
N TRP A 65 15.85 -0.66 11.97
CA TRP A 65 16.92 -1.59 11.61
C TRP A 65 17.29 -2.58 12.73
N HIS A 66 16.34 -2.99 13.58
CA HIS A 66 16.52 -4.20 14.39
C HIS A 66 16.49 -5.45 13.49
N ALA A 67 17.30 -6.43 13.81
CA ALA A 67 17.55 -7.60 12.98
C ALA A 67 16.27 -8.36 12.59
N ASP A 68 15.33 -8.48 13.50
CA ASP A 68 14.05 -9.16 13.32
C ASP A 68 13.09 -8.45 12.34
N HIS A 69 13.37 -7.18 11.98
CA HIS A 69 12.56 -6.42 11.02
C HIS A 69 13.10 -6.43 9.59
N PHE A 70 14.36 -6.81 9.34
CA PHE A 70 14.92 -6.70 7.98
C PHE A 70 15.77 -7.88 7.50
N LEU A 71 16.24 -8.79 8.37
CA LEU A 71 17.15 -9.86 7.95
C LEU A 71 16.57 -10.80 6.89
N GLY A 72 15.25 -10.91 6.79
CA GLY A 72 14.58 -11.70 5.79
C GLY A 72 14.74 -11.17 4.35
N ILE A 73 15.10 -9.89 4.18
CA ILE A 73 15.31 -9.28 2.85
C ILE A 73 16.37 -10.06 2.08
N ALA A 74 17.46 -10.45 2.72
CA ALA A 74 18.56 -11.15 2.05
C ALA A 74 18.09 -12.46 1.41
N GLY A 75 17.36 -13.28 2.16
CA GLY A 75 16.80 -14.54 1.63
C GLY A 75 15.72 -14.31 0.57
N LEU A 76 14.85 -13.34 0.78
CA LEU A 76 13.80 -13.00 -0.18
C LEU A 76 14.39 -12.53 -1.51
N VAL A 77 15.37 -11.64 -1.51
CA VAL A 77 16.05 -11.13 -2.71
C VAL A 77 16.70 -12.27 -3.51
N GLN A 78 17.35 -13.23 -2.85
CA GLN A 78 17.91 -14.39 -3.51
C GLN A 78 16.81 -15.25 -4.16
N THR A 79 15.73 -15.51 -3.45
CA THR A 79 14.58 -16.25 -3.97
C THR A 79 14.00 -15.57 -5.21
N LEU A 80 13.74 -14.26 -5.14
CA LEU A 80 13.24 -13.49 -6.28
C LEU A 80 14.19 -13.52 -7.48
N SER A 81 15.50 -13.47 -7.24
CA SER A 81 16.52 -13.57 -8.27
C SER A 81 16.53 -14.95 -8.94
N PHE A 82 16.41 -16.04 -8.16
CA PHE A 82 16.30 -17.40 -8.68
C PHE A 82 15.02 -17.60 -9.49
N MET A 83 13.91 -16.99 -9.07
CA MET A 83 12.64 -17.03 -9.80
C MET A 83 12.64 -16.18 -11.06
N GLY A 84 13.75 -15.51 -11.38
CA GLY A 84 13.92 -14.76 -12.63
C GLY A 84 13.34 -13.36 -12.62
N ARG A 85 13.12 -12.75 -11.43
CA ARG A 85 12.69 -11.35 -11.34
C ARG A 85 13.61 -10.44 -12.17
N LYS A 86 13.02 -9.49 -12.89
CA LYS A 86 13.71 -8.44 -13.66
C LYS A 86 13.35 -7.04 -13.18
N ASP A 87 12.12 -6.87 -12.67
CA ASP A 87 11.62 -5.58 -12.24
C ASP A 87 12.37 -5.08 -11.00
N PRO A 88 12.65 -3.79 -10.91
CA PRO A 88 13.28 -3.19 -9.75
C PRO A 88 12.50 -3.48 -8.46
N LEU A 89 13.22 -3.59 -7.34
CA LEU A 89 12.63 -3.70 -6.01
C LEU A 89 13.16 -2.57 -5.13
N PRO A 90 12.35 -1.53 -4.88
CA PRO A 90 12.70 -0.49 -3.94
C PRO A 90 12.54 -0.96 -2.49
N VAL A 91 13.50 -0.59 -1.66
CA VAL A 91 13.47 -0.72 -0.20
C VAL A 91 13.43 0.70 0.38
N TYR A 92 12.38 0.99 1.10
CA TYR A 92 12.16 2.24 1.81
C TYR A 92 12.43 2.05 3.30
N GLY A 93 13.04 3.03 3.96
CA GLY A 93 13.28 2.95 5.40
C GLY A 93 13.87 4.23 5.98
N PRO A 94 14.06 4.30 7.32
CA PRO A 94 14.73 5.41 7.98
C PRO A 94 16.22 5.48 7.60
N ALA A 95 16.96 6.38 8.20
CA ALA A 95 18.40 6.49 8.02
C ALA A 95 19.09 5.11 8.10
N TRP A 96 20.21 4.97 7.41
CA TRP A 96 20.97 3.72 7.22
C TRP A 96 20.37 2.75 6.16
N VAL A 97 19.28 3.11 5.46
CA VAL A 97 18.69 2.24 4.39
C VAL A 97 19.68 1.94 3.26
N HIS A 98 20.55 2.89 2.92
CA HIS A 98 21.52 2.72 1.83
C HIS A 98 22.59 1.72 2.20
N GLU A 99 23.12 1.82 3.41
CA GLU A 99 24.13 0.93 3.96
C GLU A 99 23.58 -0.49 4.15
N ALA A 100 22.37 -0.60 4.71
CA ALA A 100 21.70 -1.88 4.91
C ALA A 100 21.47 -2.62 3.58
N VAL A 101 20.92 -1.93 2.58
CA VAL A 101 20.69 -2.52 1.24
C VAL A 101 22.03 -2.87 0.57
N SER A 102 23.06 -2.04 0.71
CA SER A 102 24.40 -2.32 0.19
C SER A 102 25.00 -3.57 0.84
N ALA A 103 24.89 -3.70 2.17
CA ALA A 103 25.35 -4.88 2.92
C ALA A 103 24.60 -6.14 2.45
N ILE A 104 23.26 -6.08 2.32
CA ILE A 104 22.45 -7.20 1.85
C ILE A 104 22.90 -7.66 0.45
N ARG A 105 23.19 -6.74 -0.47
CA ARG A 105 23.71 -7.07 -1.80
C ARG A 105 25.07 -7.76 -1.75
N GLY A 106 25.90 -7.42 -0.77
CA GLY A 106 27.24 -7.98 -0.58
C GLY A 106 27.28 -9.31 0.16
N LEU A 107 26.20 -9.77 0.79
CA LEU A 107 26.17 -11.00 1.59
C LEU A 107 26.40 -12.27 0.76
N SER A 108 26.16 -12.23 -0.53
CA SER A 108 26.32 -13.39 -1.40
C SER A 108 27.23 -13.05 -2.58
N ARG A 109 28.07 -14.02 -2.98
CA ARG A 109 28.80 -13.95 -4.26
C ARG A 109 27.87 -14.09 -5.48
N PHE A 110 26.62 -14.45 -5.28
CA PHE A 110 25.64 -14.56 -6.32
C PHE A 110 25.11 -13.16 -6.69
N SER A 111 25.27 -12.76 -7.94
CA SER A 111 24.76 -11.47 -8.38
C SER A 111 23.22 -11.48 -8.44
N VAL A 112 22.60 -10.51 -7.77
CA VAL A 112 21.16 -10.25 -7.89
C VAL A 112 20.86 -9.80 -9.32
N LYS A 113 19.88 -10.41 -9.98
CA LYS A 113 19.59 -10.22 -11.42
C LYS A 113 18.63 -9.05 -11.70
N PHE A 114 18.26 -8.29 -10.68
CA PHE A 114 17.39 -7.12 -10.78
C PHE A 114 17.94 -5.96 -9.94
N SER A 115 17.43 -4.77 -10.17
CA SER A 115 17.82 -3.59 -9.39
C SER A 115 17.19 -3.64 -8.00
N LEU A 116 18.01 -3.72 -6.95
CA LEU A 116 17.58 -3.49 -5.58
C LEU A 116 17.99 -2.06 -5.21
N SER A 117 17.01 -1.15 -5.13
CA SER A 117 17.23 0.26 -4.81
C SER A 117 16.87 0.57 -3.37
N SER A 118 17.45 1.63 -2.83
CA SER A 118 17.19 2.10 -1.47
C SER A 118 16.75 3.56 -1.49
N VAL A 119 15.73 3.88 -0.70
CA VAL A 119 15.19 5.24 -0.58
C VAL A 119 14.98 5.56 0.89
N GLN A 120 15.69 6.58 1.36
CA GLN A 120 15.53 7.03 2.73
C GLN A 120 14.22 7.81 2.88
N LEU A 121 13.47 7.47 3.93
CA LEU A 121 12.27 8.19 4.35
C LEU A 121 12.49 8.77 5.75
N GLY A 122 11.77 9.87 6.02
CA GLY A 122 11.65 10.46 7.34
C GLY A 122 10.19 10.78 7.65
N HIS A 123 9.93 11.35 8.82
CA HIS A 123 8.60 11.82 9.21
C HIS A 123 8.03 12.78 8.14
N GLY A 124 6.80 12.53 7.70
CA GLY A 124 6.13 13.30 6.65
C GLY A 124 6.44 12.86 5.22
N SER A 125 7.46 12.02 5.00
CA SER A 125 7.76 11.49 3.66
C SER A 125 6.60 10.67 3.12
N GLY A 126 6.35 10.76 1.80
CA GLY A 126 5.27 10.02 1.15
C GLY A 126 5.67 9.46 -0.21
N ILE A 127 5.21 8.27 -0.51
CA ILE A 127 5.34 7.61 -1.81
C ILE A 127 3.95 7.49 -2.42
N ARG A 128 3.82 7.98 -3.64
CA ARG A 128 2.56 7.93 -4.38
C ARG A 128 2.52 6.70 -5.28
N PHE A 129 1.42 5.98 -5.19
CA PHE A 129 1.04 4.87 -6.07
C PHE A 129 -0.23 5.23 -6.86
N ASN A 130 -0.65 4.33 -7.72
CA ASN A 130 -1.89 4.54 -8.47
C ASN A 130 -3.12 4.37 -7.57
N GLY A 131 -3.77 5.48 -7.23
CA GLY A 131 -5.00 5.50 -6.42
C GLY A 131 -4.80 5.35 -4.90
N TYR A 132 -3.55 5.44 -4.40
CA TYR A 132 -3.24 5.46 -2.97
C TYR A 132 -1.84 6.03 -2.70
N SER A 133 -1.53 6.27 -1.45
CA SER A 133 -0.18 6.67 -1.01
C SER A 133 0.24 5.87 0.22
N VAL A 134 1.56 5.77 0.41
CA VAL A 134 2.17 5.33 1.67
C VAL A 134 2.91 6.52 2.26
N ARG A 135 2.56 6.92 3.49
CA ARG A 135 3.19 8.03 4.20
C ARG A 135 3.88 7.51 5.44
N ALA A 136 5.08 8.01 5.71
CA ALA A 136 5.86 7.66 6.89
C ALA A 136 5.65 8.68 8.02
N PHE A 137 5.56 8.20 9.25
CA PHE A 137 5.55 9.03 10.44
C PHE A 137 6.55 8.49 11.48
N ALA A 138 7.19 9.39 12.23
CA ALA A 138 8.13 8.97 13.26
C ALA A 138 7.39 8.25 14.41
N THR A 139 7.94 7.14 14.87
CA THR A 139 7.48 6.39 16.04
C THR A 139 8.39 6.64 17.25
N ASP A 140 8.05 6.12 18.41
CA ASP A 140 8.84 6.24 19.64
C ASP A 140 9.40 4.87 20.02
N HIS A 141 10.63 4.62 19.60
CA HIS A 141 11.34 3.37 19.83
C HIS A 141 12.81 3.67 20.22
N GLY A 142 13.57 2.73 20.71
CA GLY A 142 14.94 2.95 21.18
C GLY A 142 15.95 3.42 20.12
N MET A 143 15.53 3.52 18.86
CA MET A 143 16.29 4.02 17.72
C MET A 143 15.38 4.79 16.77
N GLU A 144 15.95 5.39 15.71
CA GLU A 144 15.14 6.02 14.65
C GLU A 144 14.21 4.99 14.03
N SER A 145 12.91 5.30 14.06
CA SER A 145 11.87 4.37 13.61
C SER A 145 10.70 5.10 12.97
N LEU A 146 10.08 4.42 12.02
CA LEU A 146 8.95 4.91 11.23
C LEU A 146 7.75 3.96 11.35
N GLY A 147 6.57 4.54 11.46
CA GLY A 147 5.33 3.88 11.11
C GLY A 147 4.88 4.30 9.71
N TYR A 148 3.96 3.58 9.13
CA TYR A 148 3.46 3.81 7.78
C TYR A 148 1.94 3.88 7.75
N VAL A 149 1.42 4.83 6.99
CA VAL A 149 0.00 4.96 6.70
C VAL A 149 -0.21 4.71 5.21
N ILE A 150 -0.95 3.66 4.89
CA ILE A 150 -1.41 3.34 3.55
C ILE A 150 -2.81 3.95 3.43
N ALA A 151 -2.97 4.99 2.61
CA ALA A 151 -4.23 5.69 2.44
C ALA A 151 -4.68 5.66 0.98
N GLU A 152 -5.84 5.07 0.71
CA GLU A 152 -6.46 5.14 -0.61
C GLU A 152 -7.02 6.53 -0.87
N ASP A 153 -7.06 6.90 -2.14
CA ASP A 153 -7.73 8.13 -2.56
C ASP A 153 -9.23 8.08 -2.25
N SER A 154 -9.79 9.25 -2.08
CA SER A 154 -11.24 9.37 -2.00
C SER A 154 -11.89 8.85 -3.27
N ARG A 155 -13.02 8.19 -3.11
CA ARG A 155 -13.80 7.61 -4.21
C ARG A 155 -14.98 8.51 -4.52
N PRO A 156 -15.44 8.54 -5.77
CA PRO A 156 -16.68 9.24 -6.12
C PRO A 156 -17.83 8.80 -5.22
N GLY A 157 -18.73 9.70 -4.96
CA GLY A 157 -19.98 9.44 -4.25
C GLY A 157 -20.80 8.33 -4.92
N ARG A 158 -21.82 7.85 -4.24
CA ARG A 158 -22.75 6.90 -4.84
C ARG A 158 -23.57 7.61 -5.90
N PHE A 159 -23.72 6.96 -7.05
CA PHE A 159 -24.63 7.42 -8.10
C PHE A 159 -26.09 7.15 -7.69
N ASP A 160 -26.89 8.19 -7.69
CA ASP A 160 -28.32 8.12 -7.43
C ASP A 160 -29.07 7.88 -8.74
N ARG A 161 -29.38 6.60 -8.98
CA ARG A 161 -30.04 6.17 -10.19
C ARG A 161 -31.46 6.73 -10.32
N GLU A 162 -32.20 6.78 -9.21
CA GLU A 162 -33.59 7.23 -9.22
C GLU A 162 -33.67 8.72 -9.54
N ARG A 163 -32.79 9.49 -8.91
CA ARG A 163 -32.67 10.91 -9.16
C ARG A 163 -32.24 11.22 -10.60
N ALA A 164 -31.32 10.43 -11.16
CA ALA A 164 -30.89 10.58 -12.55
C ALA A 164 -32.06 10.33 -13.53
N ILE A 165 -32.86 9.29 -13.29
CA ILE A 165 -34.06 8.98 -14.09
C ILE A 165 -35.09 10.10 -13.94
N GLY A 166 -35.29 10.60 -12.71
CA GLY A 166 -36.21 11.73 -12.46
C GLY A 166 -35.79 13.01 -13.18
N LEU A 167 -34.51 13.24 -13.42
CA LEU A 167 -33.97 14.33 -14.22
C LEU A 167 -33.98 14.05 -15.72
N GLY A 168 -34.57 12.92 -16.15
CA GLY A 168 -34.73 12.56 -17.56
C GLY A 168 -33.58 11.81 -18.19
N VAL A 169 -32.56 11.41 -17.41
CA VAL A 169 -31.42 10.61 -17.93
C VAL A 169 -31.88 9.16 -18.11
N PRO A 170 -31.91 8.63 -19.33
CA PRO A 170 -32.33 7.25 -19.55
C PRO A 170 -31.26 6.29 -18.99
N PRO A 171 -31.71 5.13 -18.42
CA PRO A 171 -30.77 4.07 -18.01
C PRO A 171 -29.92 3.63 -19.20
N GLY A 172 -28.59 3.62 -19.01
CA GLY A 172 -27.68 3.21 -20.07
C GLY A 172 -26.31 3.90 -20.00
N PRO A 173 -25.63 4.06 -21.15
CA PRO A 173 -24.25 4.58 -21.21
C PRO A 173 -24.09 5.98 -20.61
N LEU A 174 -25.13 6.80 -20.58
CA LEU A 174 -25.09 8.15 -20.01
C LEU A 174 -24.82 8.12 -18.49
N PHE A 175 -25.31 7.11 -17.77
CA PHE A 175 -24.99 6.92 -16.36
C PHE A 175 -23.49 6.77 -16.14
N GLY A 176 -22.83 5.98 -16.99
CA GLY A 176 -21.37 5.81 -16.93
C GLY A 176 -20.61 7.10 -17.23
N ARG A 177 -21.11 7.93 -18.15
CA ARG A 177 -20.52 9.23 -18.48
C ARG A 177 -20.57 10.17 -17.25
N ILE A 178 -21.74 10.28 -16.63
CA ILE A 178 -21.90 11.11 -15.42
C ILE A 178 -21.00 10.59 -14.28
N GLN A 179 -20.94 9.28 -14.07
CA GLN A 179 -20.07 8.68 -13.05
C GLN A 179 -18.58 8.93 -13.29
N ARG A 180 -18.16 9.18 -14.54
CA ARG A 180 -16.80 9.59 -14.89
C ARG A 180 -16.54 11.10 -14.77
N GLY A 181 -17.55 11.88 -14.34
CA GLY A 181 -17.42 13.30 -14.16
C GLY A 181 -17.93 14.16 -15.32
N GLU A 182 -18.51 13.54 -16.36
CA GLU A 182 -19.01 14.26 -17.52
C GLU A 182 -20.42 14.86 -17.24
N THR A 183 -20.66 16.07 -17.75
CA THR A 183 -22.02 16.62 -17.85
C THR A 183 -22.69 16.04 -19.09
N VAL A 184 -23.94 15.60 -18.96
CA VAL A 184 -24.76 15.12 -20.08
C VAL A 184 -25.91 16.09 -20.37
N CYS A 185 -26.21 16.26 -21.64
CA CYS A 185 -27.34 17.05 -22.07
C CYS A 185 -28.49 16.09 -22.47
N ILE A 186 -29.66 16.32 -21.91
CA ILE A 186 -30.89 15.56 -22.18
C ILE A 186 -31.89 16.51 -22.83
N GLU A 187 -32.39 16.11 -23.98
CA GLU A 187 -33.49 16.81 -24.63
C GLU A 187 -34.81 16.10 -24.32
N ARG A 188 -35.77 16.83 -23.78
CA ARG A 188 -37.10 16.35 -23.50
C ARG A 188 -38.11 17.44 -23.81
N ASP A 189 -39.11 17.13 -24.64
CA ASP A 189 -40.20 18.05 -25.02
C ASP A 189 -39.67 19.41 -25.53
N GLY A 190 -38.56 19.41 -26.29
CA GLY A 190 -37.94 20.61 -26.83
C GLY A 190 -37.13 21.43 -25.79
N VAL A 191 -36.98 20.92 -24.57
CA VAL A 191 -36.15 21.56 -23.50
C VAL A 191 -34.88 20.79 -23.31
N SER A 192 -33.72 21.49 -23.42
CA SER A 192 -32.42 20.93 -23.14
C SER A 192 -32.08 21.10 -21.64
N THR A 193 -31.88 20.00 -20.97
CA THR A 193 -31.45 19.97 -19.55
C THR A 193 -30.05 19.41 -19.43
N HIS A 194 -29.16 20.14 -18.73
CA HIS A 194 -27.81 19.69 -18.41
C HIS A 194 -27.82 19.01 -17.06
N VAL A 195 -27.44 17.73 -17.02
CA VAL A 195 -27.29 16.97 -15.77
C VAL A 195 -25.82 16.80 -15.47
N THR A 196 -25.38 17.33 -14.34
CA THR A 196 -23.98 17.27 -13.88
C THR A 196 -23.82 16.14 -12.87
N PRO A 197 -22.57 15.69 -12.61
CA PRO A 197 -22.30 14.76 -11.51
C PRO A 197 -22.84 15.22 -10.15
N LYS A 198 -22.79 16.51 -9.87
CA LYS A 198 -23.29 17.06 -8.58
C LYS A 198 -24.79 16.84 -8.37
N ASP A 199 -25.55 16.74 -9.44
CA ASP A 199 -27.01 16.56 -9.36
C ASP A 199 -27.40 15.14 -8.96
N VAL A 200 -26.55 14.13 -9.27
CA VAL A 200 -26.88 12.71 -9.14
C VAL A 200 -25.80 11.87 -8.44
N MET A 201 -24.73 12.49 -7.96
CA MET A 201 -23.70 11.83 -7.17
C MET A 201 -23.80 12.30 -5.72
N GLY A 202 -23.77 11.37 -4.80
CA GLY A 202 -23.60 11.70 -3.39
C GLY A 202 -22.21 12.31 -3.09
N PRO A 203 -21.92 12.66 -1.82
CA PRO A 203 -20.60 13.17 -1.44
C PRO A 203 -19.51 12.15 -1.70
N PRO A 204 -18.28 12.60 -1.96
CA PRO A 204 -17.13 11.72 -2.06
C PRO A 204 -17.01 10.81 -0.84
N ARG A 205 -16.61 9.58 -1.04
CA ARG A 205 -16.43 8.60 0.04
C ARG A 205 -14.94 8.48 0.36
N PRO A 206 -14.55 8.51 1.63
CA PRO A 206 -13.15 8.35 2.00
C PRO A 206 -12.61 7.01 1.49
N GLY A 207 -11.33 6.98 1.17
CA GLY A 207 -10.58 5.77 0.92
C GLY A 207 -10.42 4.96 2.21
N ARG A 208 -9.97 3.73 2.07
CA ARG A 208 -9.58 2.91 3.23
C ARG A 208 -8.20 3.33 3.69
N THR A 209 -7.98 3.28 4.99
CA THR A 209 -6.68 3.58 5.60
C THR A 209 -6.22 2.40 6.42
N ILE A 210 -4.93 2.03 6.28
CA ILE A 210 -4.24 1.05 7.11
C ILE A 210 -3.07 1.78 7.76
N VAL A 211 -2.88 1.58 9.06
CA VAL A 211 -1.72 2.08 9.80
C VAL A 211 -0.93 0.90 10.32
N TYR A 212 0.37 0.89 10.01
CA TYR A 212 1.33 -0.05 10.56
C TYR A 212 2.37 0.74 11.34
N THR A 213 2.47 0.49 12.62
CA THR A 213 3.33 1.27 13.52
C THR A 213 4.73 0.69 13.68
N GLY A 214 4.91 -0.60 13.38
CA GLY A 214 6.09 -1.33 13.86
C GLY A 214 6.14 -1.31 15.39
N ASP A 215 7.34 -1.42 15.91
CA ASP A 215 7.61 -1.36 17.34
C ASP A 215 7.62 0.09 17.80
N THR A 216 6.77 0.42 18.78
CA THR A 216 6.66 1.79 19.29
C THR A 216 6.00 1.83 20.67
N ARG A 217 6.37 2.81 21.46
CA ARG A 217 5.50 3.30 22.54
C ARG A 217 4.28 3.99 21.94
N PRO A 218 3.21 4.22 22.72
CA PRO A 218 2.01 4.88 22.19
C PRO A 218 2.29 6.27 21.60
N VAL A 219 1.95 6.47 20.33
CA VAL A 219 2.11 7.75 19.60
C VAL A 219 0.77 8.22 18.97
N PRO A 220 -0.34 8.30 19.75
CA PRO A 220 -1.68 8.51 19.21
C PRO A 220 -1.81 9.81 18.40
N HIS A 221 -1.15 10.90 18.82
CA HIS A 221 -1.20 12.17 18.12
C HIS A 221 -0.61 12.08 16.71
N ARG A 222 0.53 11.39 16.55
CA ARG A 222 1.17 11.20 15.24
C ARG A 222 0.33 10.32 14.33
N ILE A 223 -0.29 9.29 14.87
CA ILE A 223 -1.21 8.43 14.10
C ILE A 223 -2.41 9.25 13.61
N ALA A 224 -3.02 10.06 14.48
CA ALA A 224 -4.17 10.88 14.12
C ALA A 224 -3.87 11.91 13.02
N GLU A 225 -2.67 12.50 13.03
CA GLU A 225 -2.23 13.46 12.01
C GLU A 225 -2.20 12.86 10.60
N PHE A 226 -1.87 11.58 10.48
CA PHE A 226 -1.65 10.91 9.18
C PHE A 226 -2.80 10.01 8.74
N ALA A 227 -3.67 9.57 9.66
CA ALA A 227 -4.75 8.63 9.38
C ALA A 227 -6.08 9.28 8.96
N ASN A 228 -6.18 10.61 9.06
CA ASN A 228 -7.37 11.41 8.69
C ASN A 228 -7.31 11.90 7.25
#